data_c560b9b90819947e01b370655a83999b
#
_entry.id   c560b9b90819947e01b370655a83999b
#
_cell.length_a   1.000
_cell.length_b   1.000
_cell.length_c   1.000
_cell.angle_alpha   90.00
_cell.angle_beta   90.00
_cell.angle_gamma   90.00
#
_symmetry.space_group_name_H-M   'P 1'
#
loop_
_entity.id
_entity.type
_entity.pdbx_description
1 polymer ?
#
loop_
_entity_poly.entity_id
_entity_poly.type
_entity_poly.pdbx_seq_one_letter_code
_entity_poly.pdbx_strand_id
1 'polypeptide(L)'
;STQGYSSAASDVYKRQAPEAANCALWVLKTVLAQGLKLLHPFMPFITEEIYGALVPEEESLMISEWPKYKEEWNFAQDEFVMERVKAVTRGIRNIRAEMDVPNNRKTNVFIVSEKEELTKAIEGFKQSVMPLMLASDIIVQSTKEGIEDNAVSIVVPDAVVYLPLEDLVDFEQQKERLTKEEERVNKEIKRAKGMLANEKFVSKAPEAKVQE
;
A
#
# COMPACT_ATOMS: atom_id res chain seq x y z
N SER A 1 -4.55 15.60 -3.90
CA SER A 1 -5.39 15.87 -2.72
C SER A 1 -5.68 14.58 -1.96
N THR A 2 -4.72 14.16 -1.14
CA THR A 2 -4.75 12.92 -0.33
C THR A 2 -5.54 13.09 0.99
N GLN A 3 -6.04 14.28 1.28
CA GLN A 3 -6.71 14.60 2.53
C GLN A 3 -8.15 14.11 2.66
N GLY A 4 -8.83 13.81 1.55
CA GLY A 4 -10.25 13.41 1.57
C GLY A 4 -10.52 11.95 1.97
N TYR A 5 -9.57 11.04 1.78
CA TYR A 5 -9.79 9.61 2.05
C TYR A 5 -9.60 9.22 3.52
N SER A 6 -8.74 9.91 4.24
CA SER A 6 -8.48 9.64 5.67
C SER A 6 -9.67 10.08 6.54
N SER A 7 -10.31 11.21 6.23
CA SER A 7 -11.47 11.72 6.98
C SER A 7 -12.72 10.88 6.77
N ALA A 8 -12.98 10.40 5.54
CA ALA A 8 -14.15 9.59 5.23
C ALA A 8 -14.11 8.22 5.92
N ALA A 9 -12.96 7.55 5.94
CA ALA A 9 -12.79 6.29 6.69
C ALA A 9 -12.98 6.50 8.20
N SER A 10 -12.42 7.57 8.77
CA SER A 10 -12.59 7.95 10.17
C SER A 10 -14.05 8.26 10.52
N ASP A 11 -14.80 8.92 9.62
CA ASP A 11 -16.21 9.25 9.85
C ASP A 11 -17.14 8.03 9.79
N VAL A 12 -16.82 7.03 8.96
CA VAL A 12 -17.58 5.77 8.89
C VAL A 12 -17.42 4.99 10.19
N TYR A 13 -16.20 4.90 10.74
CA TYR A 13 -15.94 4.25 12.02
C TYR A 13 -16.65 4.95 13.18
N LYS A 14 -16.64 6.28 13.23
CA LYS A 14 -17.30 7.07 14.29
C LYS A 14 -18.81 6.85 14.34
N ARG A 15 -19.45 6.57 13.19
CA ARG A 15 -20.91 6.37 13.12
C ARG A 15 -21.35 4.96 13.47
N GLN A 16 -20.51 3.95 13.24
CA GLN A 16 -20.91 2.54 13.40
C GLN A 16 -20.63 1.96 14.78
N ALA A 17 -19.61 2.45 15.49
CA ALA A 17 -19.28 1.99 16.84
C ALA A 17 -18.54 3.10 17.64
N PRO A 18 -19.27 3.98 18.33
CA PRO A 18 -18.67 5.11 19.03
C PRO A 18 -17.65 4.69 20.11
N GLU A 19 -17.85 3.57 20.76
CA GLU A 19 -16.91 3.03 21.76
C GLU A 19 -15.59 2.60 21.11
N ALA A 20 -15.65 1.87 19.99
CA ALA A 20 -14.46 1.47 19.24
C ALA A 20 -13.70 2.68 18.67
N ALA A 21 -14.44 3.71 18.22
CA ALA A 21 -13.84 4.96 17.77
C ALA A 21 -13.13 5.70 18.90
N ASN A 22 -13.73 5.77 20.07
CA ASN A 22 -13.13 6.41 21.24
C ASN A 22 -11.87 5.64 21.70
N CYS A 23 -11.92 4.31 21.70
CA CYS A 23 -10.75 3.49 22.00
C CYS A 23 -9.60 3.75 20.99
N ALA A 24 -9.90 3.78 19.71
CA ALA A 24 -8.90 4.07 18.68
C ALA A 24 -8.31 5.48 18.83
N LEU A 25 -9.14 6.49 19.11
CA LEU A 25 -8.67 7.85 19.37
C LEU A 25 -7.79 7.94 20.61
N TRP A 26 -8.16 7.23 21.69
CA TRP A 26 -7.34 7.16 22.90
C TRP A 26 -5.97 6.54 22.61
N VAL A 27 -5.93 5.42 21.89
CA VAL A 27 -4.66 4.78 21.48
C VAL A 27 -3.82 5.74 20.65
N LEU A 28 -4.42 6.39 19.63
CA LEU A 28 -3.71 7.35 18.78
C LEU A 28 -3.16 8.54 19.59
N LYS A 29 -3.98 9.13 20.49
CA LYS A 29 -3.54 10.21 21.39
C LYS A 29 -2.37 9.76 22.24
N THR A 30 -2.48 8.59 22.87
CA THR A 30 -1.46 8.03 23.75
C THR A 30 -0.14 7.77 22.99
N VAL A 31 -0.19 7.09 21.86
CA VAL A 31 1.00 6.78 21.07
C VAL A 31 1.66 8.06 20.55
N LEU A 32 0.87 9.00 20.04
CA LEU A 32 1.40 10.28 19.56
C LEU A 32 2.04 11.07 20.71
N ALA A 33 1.39 11.19 21.85
CA ALA A 33 1.93 11.90 23.01
C ALA A 33 3.27 11.29 23.49
N GLN A 34 3.35 9.96 23.59
CA GLN A 34 4.60 9.28 23.95
C GLN A 34 5.69 9.50 22.88
N GLY A 35 5.33 9.42 21.59
CA GLY A 35 6.24 9.69 20.48
C GLY A 35 6.79 11.12 20.49
N LEU A 36 5.94 12.12 20.78
CA LEU A 36 6.36 13.51 20.92
C LEU A 36 7.34 13.70 22.09
N LYS A 37 7.12 13.05 23.22
CA LYS A 37 8.04 13.06 24.36
C LYS A 37 9.43 12.51 23.98
N LEU A 38 9.47 11.37 23.26
CA LEU A 38 10.73 10.79 22.80
C LEU A 38 11.45 11.66 21.76
N LEU A 39 10.70 12.37 20.92
CA LEU A 39 11.23 13.20 19.86
C LEU A 39 11.67 14.59 20.35
N HIS A 40 11.14 15.05 21.48
CA HIS A 40 11.35 16.41 22.01
C HIS A 40 12.82 16.82 22.13
N PRO A 41 13.76 15.99 22.58
CA PRO A 41 15.16 16.36 22.65
C PRO A 41 15.81 16.74 21.30
N PHE A 42 15.24 16.27 20.20
CA PHE A 42 15.74 16.51 18.85
C PHE A 42 15.02 17.66 18.15
N MET A 43 13.73 17.83 18.43
CA MET A 43 12.87 18.84 17.78
C MET A 43 11.95 19.54 18.78
N PRO A 44 12.51 20.35 19.74
CA PRO A 44 11.76 20.86 20.88
C PRO A 44 10.58 21.77 20.49
N PHE A 45 10.76 22.63 19.51
CA PHE A 45 9.71 23.62 19.18
C PHE A 45 8.47 22.99 18.56
N ILE A 46 8.62 22.14 17.55
CA ILE A 46 7.50 21.52 16.86
C ILE A 46 6.76 20.51 17.75
N THR A 47 7.51 19.77 18.59
CA THR A 47 6.91 18.80 19.50
C THR A 47 6.12 19.46 20.63
N GLU A 48 6.61 20.59 21.13
CA GLU A 48 5.88 21.40 22.13
C GLU A 48 4.57 21.92 21.55
N GLU A 49 4.61 22.51 20.36
CA GLU A 49 3.42 23.06 19.70
C GLU A 49 2.35 21.98 19.45
N ILE A 50 2.76 20.82 18.93
CA ILE A 50 1.83 19.71 18.68
C ILE A 50 1.30 19.14 20.00
N TYR A 51 2.15 19.01 21.02
CA TYR A 51 1.77 18.45 22.30
C TYR A 51 0.76 19.33 23.03
N GLY A 52 0.98 20.66 23.07
CA GLY A 52 0.05 21.61 23.67
C GLY A 52 -1.35 21.58 23.03
N ALA A 53 -1.42 21.33 21.70
CA ALA A 53 -2.69 21.14 21.02
C ALA A 53 -3.34 19.78 21.33
N LEU A 54 -2.52 18.73 21.57
CA LEU A 54 -2.99 17.38 21.81
C LEU A 54 -3.42 17.12 23.29
N VAL A 55 -2.70 17.74 24.23
CA VAL A 55 -2.83 17.57 25.68
C VAL A 55 -2.94 18.95 26.37
N PRO A 56 -4.00 19.71 26.07
CA PRO A 56 -4.14 21.09 26.60
C PRO A 56 -4.26 21.17 28.11
N GLU A 57 -4.47 20.02 28.78
CA GLU A 57 -4.51 19.91 30.25
C GLU A 57 -3.12 19.93 30.90
N GLU A 58 -2.04 19.72 30.17
CA GLU A 58 -0.66 19.80 30.65
C GLU A 58 -0.02 21.13 30.23
N GLU A 59 0.79 21.73 31.12
CA GLU A 59 1.39 23.05 30.89
C GLU A 59 2.43 23.01 29.77
N SER A 60 3.30 22.00 29.73
CA SER A 60 4.37 21.87 28.76
C SER A 60 4.86 20.43 28.67
N LEU A 61 5.24 20.00 27.46
CA LEU A 61 5.86 18.71 27.24
C LEU A 61 7.22 18.61 27.96
N MET A 62 7.95 19.73 28.07
CA MET A 62 9.27 19.78 28.69
C MET A 62 9.28 19.31 30.14
N ILE A 63 8.22 19.57 30.89
CA ILE A 63 8.09 19.17 32.30
C ILE A 63 7.29 17.88 32.50
N SER A 64 6.78 17.30 31.41
CA SER A 64 6.01 16.07 31.46
C SER A 64 6.89 14.85 31.79
N GLU A 65 6.30 13.83 32.40
CA GLU A 65 7.04 12.58 32.68
C GLU A 65 7.56 11.91 31.41
N TRP A 66 8.81 11.43 31.48
CA TRP A 66 9.40 10.63 30.40
C TRP A 66 8.65 9.30 30.21
N PRO A 67 8.49 8.84 28.94
CA PRO A 67 7.84 7.57 28.67
C PRO A 67 8.49 6.41 29.43
N LYS A 68 7.67 5.60 30.09
CA LYS A 68 8.11 4.39 30.80
C LYS A 68 7.58 3.17 30.10
N TYR A 69 8.42 2.14 29.97
CA TYR A 69 8.00 0.85 29.46
C TYR A 69 6.94 0.24 30.38
N LYS A 70 5.89 -0.33 29.80
CA LYS A 70 4.82 -1.04 30.48
C LYS A 70 4.66 -2.41 29.84
N GLU A 71 4.90 -3.47 30.62
CA GLU A 71 4.78 -4.86 30.17
C GLU A 71 3.37 -5.18 29.66
N GLU A 72 2.35 -4.62 30.27
CA GLU A 72 0.94 -4.76 29.87
C GLU A 72 0.64 -4.24 28.45
N TRP A 73 1.55 -3.47 27.85
CA TRP A 73 1.44 -2.95 26.48
C TRP A 73 2.29 -3.75 25.48
N ASN A 74 2.81 -4.90 25.91
CA ASN A 74 3.53 -5.80 25.03
C ASN A 74 2.57 -6.82 24.40
N PHE A 75 2.18 -6.58 23.18
CA PHE A 75 1.22 -7.40 22.42
C PHE A 75 1.96 -8.24 21.37
N ALA A 76 2.91 -9.07 21.78
CA ALA A 76 3.80 -9.80 20.87
C ALA A 76 3.04 -10.66 19.83
N GLN A 77 1.91 -11.25 20.20
CA GLN A 77 1.08 -12.04 19.30
C GLN A 77 0.39 -11.16 18.24
N ASP A 78 -0.17 -10.04 18.68
CA ASP A 78 -0.83 -9.09 17.75
C ASP A 78 0.20 -8.43 16.82
N GLU A 79 1.40 -8.12 17.33
CA GLU A 79 2.51 -7.63 16.52
C GLU A 79 2.89 -8.63 15.44
N PHE A 80 3.05 -9.91 15.80
CA PHE A 80 3.35 -10.97 14.85
C PHE A 80 2.31 -11.01 13.71
N VAL A 81 1.03 -10.99 14.06
CA VAL A 81 -0.07 -10.99 13.09
C VAL A 81 -0.03 -9.74 12.20
N MET A 82 0.16 -8.57 12.80
CA MET A 82 0.21 -7.31 12.05
C MET A 82 1.40 -7.24 11.08
N GLU A 83 2.56 -7.80 11.44
CA GLU A 83 3.69 -7.90 10.51
C GLU A 83 3.35 -8.78 9.29
N ARG A 84 2.58 -9.85 9.45
CA ARG A 84 2.09 -10.68 8.33
C ARG A 84 1.08 -9.93 7.45
N VAL A 85 0.13 -9.23 8.08
CA VAL A 85 -0.82 -8.38 7.35
C VAL A 85 -0.10 -7.29 6.54
N LYS A 86 0.93 -6.67 7.11
CA LYS A 86 1.77 -5.69 6.40
C LYS A 86 2.52 -6.33 5.23
N ALA A 87 3.08 -7.53 5.41
CA ALA A 87 3.78 -8.26 4.35
C ALA A 87 2.84 -8.59 3.19
N VAL A 88 1.65 -9.11 3.47
CA VAL A 88 0.60 -9.36 2.49
C VAL A 88 0.22 -8.08 1.74
N THR A 89 -0.10 -7.02 2.48
CA THR A 89 -0.48 -5.72 1.90
C THR A 89 0.61 -5.16 0.98
N ARG A 90 1.87 -5.24 1.41
CA ARG A 90 3.02 -4.79 0.62
C ARG A 90 3.19 -5.63 -0.65
N GLY A 91 3.09 -6.96 -0.53
CA GLY A 91 3.15 -7.87 -1.67
C GLY A 91 2.09 -7.54 -2.73
N ILE A 92 0.84 -7.37 -2.32
CA ILE A 92 -0.26 -7.01 -3.21
C ILE A 92 0.00 -5.66 -3.90
N ARG A 93 0.44 -4.65 -3.16
CA ARG A 93 0.74 -3.33 -3.72
C ARG A 93 1.89 -3.37 -4.73
N ASN A 94 2.92 -4.17 -4.47
CA ASN A 94 4.05 -4.33 -5.38
C ASN A 94 3.60 -4.96 -6.71
N ILE A 95 2.87 -6.08 -6.66
CA ILE A 95 2.34 -6.72 -7.88
C ILE A 95 1.41 -5.78 -8.65
N ARG A 96 0.54 -5.05 -7.95
CA ARG A 96 -0.33 -4.06 -8.61
C ARG A 96 0.46 -2.95 -9.30
N ALA A 97 1.57 -2.51 -8.70
CA ALA A 97 2.45 -1.52 -9.28
C ALA A 97 3.23 -2.08 -10.49
N GLU A 98 3.74 -3.31 -10.40
CA GLU A 98 4.44 -3.99 -11.50
C GLU A 98 3.52 -4.22 -12.72
N MET A 99 2.24 -4.51 -12.46
CA MET A 99 1.24 -4.74 -13.51
C MET A 99 0.49 -3.46 -13.94
N ASP A 100 0.89 -2.29 -13.44
CA ASP A 100 0.28 -0.98 -13.73
C ASP A 100 -1.25 -0.96 -13.50
N VAL A 101 -1.71 -1.65 -12.41
CA VAL A 101 -3.13 -1.75 -12.06
C VAL A 101 -3.63 -0.45 -11.45
N PRO A 102 -4.68 0.20 -12.00
CA PRO A 102 -5.23 1.44 -11.46
C PRO A 102 -5.75 1.26 -10.02
N ASN A 103 -5.58 2.29 -9.17
CA ASN A 103 -6.02 2.25 -7.77
C ASN A 103 -7.54 2.15 -7.56
N ASN A 104 -8.34 2.52 -8.56
CA ASN A 104 -9.79 2.40 -8.52
C ASN A 104 -10.29 0.97 -8.81
N ARG A 105 -9.44 0.09 -9.34
CA ARG A 105 -9.77 -1.30 -9.62
C ARG A 105 -9.53 -2.15 -8.37
N LYS A 106 -10.60 -2.74 -7.85
CA LYS A 106 -10.54 -3.67 -6.73
C LYS A 106 -10.42 -5.10 -7.25
N THR A 107 -9.73 -5.95 -6.49
CA THR A 107 -9.48 -7.36 -6.85
C THR A 107 -9.92 -8.26 -5.72
N ASN A 108 -10.29 -9.50 -6.03
CA ASN A 108 -10.43 -10.54 -5.02
C ASN A 108 -9.05 -11.01 -4.56
N VAL A 109 -8.88 -11.17 -3.26
CA VAL A 109 -7.62 -11.59 -2.66
C VAL A 109 -7.83 -12.94 -1.98
N PHE A 110 -7.12 -13.96 -2.45
CA PHE A 110 -7.12 -15.27 -1.84
C PHE A 110 -5.84 -15.42 -1.02
N ILE A 111 -5.98 -15.73 0.26
CA ILE A 111 -4.85 -15.92 1.17
C ILE A 111 -4.86 -17.39 1.61
N VAL A 112 -3.85 -18.13 1.21
CA VAL A 112 -3.68 -19.54 1.58
C VAL A 112 -2.65 -19.62 2.69
N SER A 113 -3.06 -20.10 3.85
CA SER A 113 -2.19 -20.29 5.01
C SER A 113 -2.61 -21.52 5.81
N GLU A 114 -1.65 -22.29 6.27
CA GLU A 114 -1.85 -23.42 7.17
C GLU A 114 -1.95 -22.99 8.65
N LYS A 115 -1.63 -21.71 8.95
CA LYS A 115 -1.66 -21.19 10.32
C LYS A 115 -3.05 -20.64 10.66
N GLU A 116 -3.79 -21.36 11.51
CA GLU A 116 -5.10 -20.93 11.99
C GLU A 116 -5.12 -19.56 12.67
N GLU A 117 -4.05 -19.20 13.37
CA GLU A 117 -3.94 -17.91 14.07
C GLU A 117 -3.97 -16.76 13.07
N LEU A 118 -3.23 -16.89 11.97
CA LEU A 118 -3.20 -15.89 10.91
C LEU A 118 -4.55 -15.81 10.18
N THR A 119 -5.15 -16.97 9.91
CA THR A 119 -6.46 -17.06 9.26
C THR A 119 -7.54 -16.34 10.09
N LYS A 120 -7.66 -16.69 11.38
CA LYS A 120 -8.62 -16.07 12.29
C LYS A 120 -8.40 -14.56 12.46
N ALA A 121 -7.12 -14.14 12.53
CA ALA A 121 -6.79 -12.74 12.66
C ALA A 121 -7.15 -11.93 11.41
N ILE A 122 -6.82 -12.42 10.22
CA ILE A 122 -7.19 -11.75 8.96
C ILE A 122 -8.71 -11.67 8.82
N GLU A 123 -9.45 -12.72 9.16
CA GLU A 123 -10.92 -12.70 9.17
C GLU A 123 -11.48 -11.66 10.15
N GLY A 124 -10.92 -11.58 11.37
CA GLY A 124 -11.32 -10.59 12.37
C GLY A 124 -11.08 -9.15 11.95
N PHE A 125 -10.02 -8.89 11.19
CA PHE A 125 -9.67 -7.55 10.70
C PHE A 125 -10.06 -7.31 9.23
N LYS A 126 -10.75 -8.24 8.59
CA LYS A 126 -11.08 -8.24 7.16
C LYS A 126 -11.56 -6.89 6.66
N GLN A 127 -12.54 -6.29 7.31
CA GLN A 127 -13.12 -5.01 6.90
C GLN A 127 -12.12 -3.84 6.96
N SER A 128 -11.22 -3.86 7.93
CA SER A 128 -10.20 -2.82 8.11
C SER A 128 -9.05 -2.97 7.10
N VAL A 129 -8.75 -4.20 6.69
CA VAL A 129 -7.61 -4.52 5.82
C VAL A 129 -7.97 -4.45 4.34
N MET A 130 -9.23 -4.76 3.97
CA MET A 130 -9.71 -4.69 2.58
C MET A 130 -9.38 -3.37 1.87
N PRO A 131 -9.62 -2.18 2.46
CA PRO A 131 -9.26 -0.91 1.81
C PRO A 131 -7.75 -0.74 1.63
N LEU A 132 -6.94 -1.27 2.56
CA LEU A 132 -5.48 -1.18 2.49
C LEU A 132 -4.89 -2.02 1.35
N MET A 133 -5.54 -3.13 1.03
CA MET A 133 -5.17 -4.06 -0.03
C MET A 133 -5.85 -3.73 -1.37
N LEU A 134 -6.75 -2.74 -1.41
CA LEU A 134 -7.62 -2.45 -2.55
C LEU A 134 -8.40 -3.71 -2.98
N ALA A 135 -8.83 -4.50 -1.99
CA ALA A 135 -9.57 -5.73 -2.21
C ALA A 135 -11.08 -5.46 -2.32
N SER A 136 -11.76 -6.18 -3.21
CA SER A 136 -13.23 -6.29 -3.23
C SER A 136 -13.71 -7.28 -2.19
N ASP A 137 -12.99 -8.38 -2.04
CA ASP A 137 -13.17 -9.37 -0.97
C ASP A 137 -11.82 -10.02 -0.61
N ILE A 138 -11.74 -10.57 0.60
CA ILE A 138 -10.59 -11.36 1.08
C ILE A 138 -11.12 -12.73 1.48
N ILE A 139 -10.61 -13.76 0.83
CA ILE A 139 -10.96 -15.16 1.08
C ILE A 139 -9.74 -15.83 1.68
N VAL A 140 -9.88 -16.32 2.91
CA VAL A 140 -8.81 -17.03 3.61
C VAL A 140 -9.12 -18.51 3.63
N GLN A 141 -8.15 -19.33 3.23
CA GLN A 141 -8.34 -20.78 3.13
C GLN A 141 -7.03 -21.53 3.39
N SER A 142 -7.14 -22.82 3.68
CA SER A 142 -5.96 -23.68 3.96
C SER A 142 -5.38 -24.33 2.71
N THR A 143 -6.17 -24.41 1.63
CA THR A 143 -5.80 -25.11 0.40
C THR A 143 -5.95 -24.19 -0.82
N LYS A 144 -5.33 -24.56 -1.95
CA LYS A 144 -5.44 -23.82 -3.22
C LYS A 144 -6.76 -24.13 -3.98
N GLU A 145 -7.73 -24.79 -3.38
CA GLU A 145 -8.98 -25.17 -4.06
C GLU A 145 -9.79 -23.93 -4.46
N GLY A 146 -10.32 -23.94 -5.67
CA GLY A 146 -11.14 -22.83 -6.20
C GLY A 146 -10.36 -21.60 -6.67
N ILE A 147 -9.04 -21.64 -6.67
CA ILE A 147 -8.19 -20.58 -7.21
C ILE A 147 -7.79 -20.95 -8.64
N GLU A 148 -7.99 -20.05 -9.57
CA GLU A 148 -7.64 -20.24 -10.98
C GLU A 148 -6.14 -20.41 -11.17
N ASP A 149 -5.74 -21.26 -12.14
CA ASP A 149 -4.32 -21.52 -12.42
C ASP A 149 -3.58 -20.30 -12.99
N ASN A 150 -4.29 -19.35 -13.56
CA ASN A 150 -3.76 -18.09 -14.09
C ASN A 150 -3.61 -16.99 -13.01
N ALA A 151 -3.96 -17.26 -11.75
CA ALA A 151 -3.82 -16.29 -10.68
C ALA A 151 -2.35 -15.97 -10.39
N VAL A 152 -2.06 -14.70 -10.21
CA VAL A 152 -0.73 -14.22 -9.79
C VAL A 152 -0.50 -14.59 -8.33
N SER A 153 0.58 -15.31 -8.06
CA SER A 153 0.93 -15.74 -6.71
C SER A 153 2.03 -14.88 -6.09
N ILE A 154 1.86 -14.56 -4.82
CA ILE A 154 2.82 -13.81 -4.01
C ILE A 154 3.15 -14.64 -2.79
N VAL A 155 4.42 -15.01 -2.64
CA VAL A 155 4.89 -15.73 -1.45
C VAL A 155 5.22 -14.70 -0.38
N VAL A 156 4.56 -14.80 0.76
CA VAL A 156 4.83 -14.01 1.96
C VAL A 156 5.14 -14.94 3.14
N PRO A 157 5.72 -14.44 4.23
CA PRO A 157 5.94 -15.29 5.39
C PRO A 157 4.62 -15.90 5.89
N ASP A 158 4.61 -17.23 6.02
CA ASP A 158 3.52 -18.05 6.54
C ASP A 158 2.23 -18.08 5.67
N ALA A 159 2.24 -17.51 4.45
CA ALA A 159 1.09 -17.54 3.55
C ALA A 159 1.49 -17.40 2.07
N VAL A 160 0.62 -17.84 1.19
CA VAL A 160 0.68 -17.53 -0.25
C VAL A 160 -0.58 -16.78 -0.62
N VAL A 161 -0.40 -15.62 -1.25
CA VAL A 161 -1.50 -14.77 -1.69
C VAL A 161 -1.71 -14.97 -3.18
N TYR A 162 -2.94 -15.14 -3.62
CA TYR A 162 -3.29 -15.25 -5.02
C TYR A 162 -4.24 -14.12 -5.42
N LEU A 163 -3.97 -13.54 -6.57
CA LEU A 163 -4.77 -12.49 -7.19
C LEU A 163 -5.22 -12.97 -8.57
N PRO A 164 -6.53 -13.06 -8.86
CA PRO A 164 -7.01 -13.40 -10.19
C PRO A 164 -6.50 -12.42 -11.23
N LEU A 165 -5.92 -12.92 -12.31
CA LEU A 165 -5.32 -12.07 -13.35
C LEU A 165 -6.38 -11.23 -14.07
N GLU A 166 -7.59 -11.74 -14.22
CA GLU A 166 -8.72 -11.06 -14.84
C GLU A 166 -9.15 -9.80 -14.06
N ASP A 167 -9.03 -9.86 -12.73
CA ASP A 167 -9.29 -8.71 -11.85
C ASP A 167 -8.20 -7.65 -11.97
N LEU A 168 -6.96 -8.04 -12.26
CA LEU A 168 -5.81 -7.14 -12.31
C LEU A 168 -5.70 -6.41 -13.65
N VAL A 169 -5.90 -7.11 -14.76
CA VAL A 169 -5.62 -6.62 -16.10
C VAL A 169 -6.89 -6.51 -16.92
N ASP A 170 -7.11 -5.35 -17.52
CA ASP A 170 -8.06 -5.19 -18.61
C ASP A 170 -7.32 -5.52 -19.92
N PHE A 171 -7.47 -6.77 -20.35
CA PHE A 171 -6.77 -7.27 -21.55
C PHE A 171 -7.10 -6.47 -22.81
N GLU A 172 -8.31 -5.94 -22.93
CA GLU A 172 -8.68 -5.14 -24.10
C GLU A 172 -8.01 -3.77 -24.08
N GLN A 173 -8.04 -3.07 -22.94
CA GLN A 173 -7.35 -1.78 -22.82
C GLN A 173 -5.83 -1.92 -22.96
N GLN A 174 -5.26 -2.97 -22.41
CA GLN A 174 -3.83 -3.19 -22.49
C GLN A 174 -3.39 -3.56 -23.90
N LYS A 175 -4.17 -4.37 -24.60
CA LYS A 175 -3.96 -4.68 -26.02
C LYS A 175 -4.04 -3.42 -26.88
N GLU A 176 -5.03 -2.57 -26.66
CA GLU A 176 -5.18 -1.31 -27.39
C GLU A 176 -4.00 -0.36 -27.12
N ARG A 177 -3.55 -0.26 -25.87
CA ARG A 177 -2.37 0.54 -25.48
C ARG A 177 -1.10 0.02 -26.17
N LEU A 178 -0.85 -1.29 -26.09
CA LEU A 178 0.31 -1.92 -26.73
C LEU A 178 0.28 -1.78 -28.23
N THR A 179 -0.88 -1.91 -28.87
CA THR A 179 -1.02 -1.69 -30.32
C THR A 179 -0.70 -0.25 -30.71
N LYS A 180 -1.16 0.73 -29.94
CA LYS A 180 -0.83 2.15 -30.16
C LYS A 180 0.67 2.43 -29.97
N GLU A 181 1.28 1.80 -28.96
CA GLU A 181 2.72 1.92 -28.70
C GLU A 181 3.54 1.29 -29.83
N GLU A 182 3.13 0.10 -30.30
CA GLU A 182 3.74 -0.58 -31.45
C GLU A 182 3.65 0.26 -32.72
N GLU A 183 2.49 0.85 -33.01
CA GLU A 183 2.34 1.76 -34.15
C GLU A 183 3.25 3.00 -34.02
N ARG A 184 3.38 3.56 -32.80
CA ARG A 184 4.27 4.69 -32.55
C ARG A 184 5.72 4.32 -32.84
N VAL A 185 6.19 3.24 -32.25
CA VAL A 185 7.57 2.74 -32.43
C VAL A 185 7.83 2.40 -33.90
N ASN A 186 6.90 1.75 -34.57
CA ASN A 186 7.03 1.46 -36.00
C ASN A 186 7.11 2.71 -36.86
N LYS A 187 6.37 3.77 -36.52
CA LYS A 187 6.49 5.08 -37.20
C LYS A 187 7.85 5.72 -36.95
N GLU A 188 8.38 5.64 -35.74
CA GLU A 188 9.72 6.15 -35.42
C GLU A 188 10.82 5.38 -36.18
N ILE A 189 10.71 4.04 -36.19
CA ILE A 189 11.64 3.19 -37.00
C ILE A 189 11.59 3.53 -38.49
N LYS A 190 10.38 3.69 -39.06
CA LYS A 190 10.25 4.11 -40.46
C LYS A 190 10.89 5.46 -40.73
N ARG A 191 10.69 6.41 -39.77
CA ARG A 191 11.29 7.75 -39.85
C ARG A 191 12.81 7.68 -39.78
N ALA A 192 13.36 6.93 -38.83
CA ALA A 192 14.81 6.73 -38.70
C ALA A 192 15.42 6.06 -39.93
N LYS A 193 14.80 4.99 -40.41
CA LYS A 193 15.23 4.32 -41.68
C LYS A 193 15.17 5.26 -42.87
N GLY A 194 14.13 6.09 -42.99
CA GLY A 194 14.01 7.09 -44.05
C GLY A 194 15.09 8.18 -43.96
N MET A 195 15.47 8.59 -42.75
CA MET A 195 16.58 9.54 -42.56
C MET A 195 17.93 8.92 -42.88
N LEU A 196 18.17 7.67 -42.51
CA LEU A 196 19.40 6.94 -42.86
C LEU A 196 19.53 6.61 -44.36
N ALA A 197 18.40 6.42 -45.03
CA ALA A 197 18.39 6.23 -46.52
C ALA A 197 18.63 7.52 -47.31
N ASN A 198 18.59 8.69 -46.67
CA ASN A 198 18.83 9.97 -47.33
C ASN A 198 20.32 10.36 -47.24
N GLU A 199 21.07 10.13 -48.31
CA GLU A 199 22.50 10.43 -48.40
C GLU A 199 22.85 11.89 -48.04
N LYS A 200 21.94 12.85 -48.32
CA LYS A 200 22.12 14.27 -47.96
C LYS A 200 22.00 14.50 -46.44
N PHE A 201 21.30 13.64 -45.73
CA PHE A 201 21.19 13.70 -44.29
C PHE A 201 22.44 13.07 -43.64
N VAL A 202 22.80 11.87 -44.06
CA VAL A 202 23.96 11.12 -43.54
C VAL A 202 25.27 11.90 -43.74
N SER A 203 25.44 12.61 -44.84
CA SER A 203 26.66 13.40 -45.13
C SER A 203 26.77 14.69 -44.28
N LYS A 204 25.66 15.16 -43.67
CA LYS A 204 25.64 16.41 -42.89
C LYS A 204 25.39 16.17 -41.39
N ALA A 205 24.98 14.99 -41.01
CA ALA A 205 24.71 14.66 -39.61
C ALA A 205 26.02 14.32 -38.87
N PRO A 206 26.17 14.71 -37.60
CA PRO A 206 27.28 14.27 -36.75
C PRO A 206 27.29 12.75 -36.62
N GLU A 207 28.46 12.11 -36.69
CA GLU A 207 28.61 10.65 -36.63
C GLU A 207 27.92 10.02 -35.41
N ALA A 208 27.93 10.69 -34.28
CA ALA A 208 27.24 10.24 -33.07
C ALA A 208 25.71 10.07 -33.22
N LYS A 209 25.05 10.88 -34.09
CA LYS A 209 23.61 10.76 -34.38
C LYS A 209 23.26 9.77 -35.48
N VAL A 210 24.24 9.29 -36.21
CA VAL A 210 24.06 8.25 -37.24
C VAL A 210 24.27 6.86 -36.65
N GLN A 211 25.04 6.78 -35.55
CA GLN A 211 25.30 5.53 -34.81
C GLN A 211 24.28 5.22 -33.70
N GLU A 212 23.52 6.18 -33.27
CA GLU A 212 22.42 6.03 -32.28
C GLU A 212 21.13 5.51 -32.98
#